data_99e20225e8e7eb9b6edebbd43c7f41aa
#
_entry.id   99e20225e8e7eb9b6edebbd43c7f41aa
#
_cell.length_a   1.000
_cell.length_b   1.000
_cell.length_c   1.000
_cell.angle_alpha   90.00
_cell.angle_beta   90.00
_cell.angle_gamma   90.00
#
_symmetry.space_group_name_H-M   'P 1'
#
loop_
_entity.id
_entity.type
_entity.pdbx_description
1 polymer ?
#
loop_
_entity_poly.entity_id
_entity_poly.type
_entity_poly.pdbx_seq_one_letter_code
_entity_poly.pdbx_strand_id
1 'polypeptide(L)'
;MMKNRNFAAISLGLAGILAFAQTPAPSRAVLYASAGAELAQYQIDVDQAALIKKSSIRLPANVQYAWPHPSRKYFYVVWSDGGASYAAPGATAVPRGKTHGLGAFRVDPGSGALQAIGSPVPLPSRPIHMSVDAAGANVLVAYNDPSSVTVHRLKADGSIGSAVPQTGSLDSGIYAHQIRVDAANKTVFLVTRGNGPTKDKPEDRGAVKVFDHTNGVLKNRASIAPNGGVNFQPRHLDFHPSQPWLFLSLERQNKLQVYSLAKDGLPGATPRFTKDSLANPARKTLRQNAGTLHVHPNGKFIYQANRSAISDASGKALDGGGENSIAVYAINQQTGEPTLIQNADTHGAEPRTFALDPSARLLVAGNQTALSALQKVSANLAVFRVRDDGKLDYVRKYDVDTAKGSLFWMGIVALP
;
A
#
# COMPACT_ATOMS: atom_id res chain seq x y z
N MET A 1 -14.08 -38.98 -81.77
CA MET A 1 -12.75 -38.77 -81.18
C MET A 1 -12.89 -37.97 -79.91
N MET A 2 -12.91 -38.62 -78.79
CA MET A 2 -13.04 -38.00 -77.47
C MET A 2 -11.67 -37.95 -76.79
N LYS A 3 -11.20 -36.74 -76.42
CA LYS A 3 -9.96 -36.53 -75.68
C LYS A 3 -10.29 -36.47 -74.16
N ASN A 4 -9.77 -37.46 -73.41
CA ASN A 4 -9.74 -37.49 -72.00
C ASN A 4 -8.81 -36.38 -71.45
N ARG A 5 -9.27 -35.58 -70.49
CA ARG A 5 -8.46 -34.69 -69.67
C ARG A 5 -8.45 -35.23 -68.24
N ASN A 6 -7.32 -35.67 -67.79
CA ASN A 6 -7.06 -36.04 -66.38
C ASN A 6 -6.92 -34.76 -65.57
N PHE A 7 -7.70 -34.61 -64.49
CA PHE A 7 -7.45 -33.63 -63.44
C PHE A 7 -6.69 -34.29 -62.29
N ALA A 8 -5.50 -33.79 -62.07
CA ALA A 8 -4.75 -34.16 -60.87
C ALA A 8 -5.19 -33.24 -59.71
N ALA A 9 -5.68 -33.83 -58.64
CA ALA A 9 -6.01 -33.14 -57.41
C ALA A 9 -4.74 -32.99 -56.54
N ILE A 10 -4.34 -31.74 -56.28
CA ILE A 10 -3.26 -31.41 -55.35
C ILE A 10 -3.90 -31.20 -53.98
N SER A 11 -3.66 -32.12 -53.06
CA SER A 11 -4.02 -31.97 -51.63
C SER A 11 -2.93 -31.14 -50.92
N LEU A 12 -3.26 -29.87 -50.53
CA LEU A 12 -2.45 -29.08 -49.59
C LEU A 12 -2.76 -29.55 -48.19
N GLY A 13 -1.77 -30.22 -47.57
CA GLY A 13 -1.82 -30.49 -46.16
C GLY A 13 -1.50 -29.23 -45.35
N LEU A 14 -2.47 -28.69 -44.59
CA LEU A 14 -2.26 -27.67 -43.58
C LEU A 14 -1.58 -28.33 -42.35
N ALA A 15 -0.29 -28.13 -42.21
CA ALA A 15 0.40 -28.42 -40.94
C ALA A 15 0.08 -27.29 -39.96
N GLY A 16 -0.87 -27.54 -39.04
CA GLY A 16 -1.17 -26.64 -37.95
C GLY A 16 -0.01 -26.60 -36.95
N ILE A 17 0.71 -25.47 -36.89
CA ILE A 17 1.69 -25.20 -35.83
C ILE A 17 0.91 -24.90 -34.56
N LEU A 18 0.83 -25.87 -33.64
CA LEU A 18 0.38 -25.63 -32.26
C LEU A 18 1.44 -24.78 -31.58
N ALA A 19 1.21 -23.47 -31.52
CA ALA A 19 1.95 -22.58 -30.64
C ALA A 19 1.55 -22.90 -29.20
N PHE A 20 2.40 -23.63 -28.50
CA PHE A 20 2.28 -23.71 -27.04
C PHE A 20 2.51 -22.32 -26.48
N ALA A 21 1.46 -21.71 -25.92
CA ALA A 21 1.58 -20.50 -25.14
C ALA A 21 2.50 -20.84 -23.93
N GLN A 22 3.74 -20.36 -23.97
CA GLN A 22 4.61 -20.45 -22.81
C GLN A 22 3.94 -19.71 -21.67
N THR A 23 3.56 -20.44 -20.62
CA THR A 23 3.20 -19.81 -19.34
C THR A 23 4.36 -18.92 -18.93
N PRO A 24 4.13 -17.62 -18.65
CA PRO A 24 5.19 -16.74 -18.19
C PRO A 24 5.88 -17.39 -16.99
N ALA A 25 7.21 -17.43 -17.00
CA ALA A 25 7.98 -17.93 -15.87
C ALA A 25 7.48 -17.18 -14.60
N PRO A 26 7.30 -17.89 -13.46
CA PRO A 26 6.81 -17.24 -12.25
C PRO A 26 7.73 -16.07 -11.92
N SER A 27 7.17 -14.86 -11.84
CA SER A 27 7.95 -13.66 -11.55
C SER A 27 8.53 -13.81 -10.14
N ARG A 28 9.88 -13.91 -10.06
CA ARG A 28 10.55 -13.94 -8.77
C ARG A 28 10.24 -12.67 -8.00
N ALA A 29 10.02 -12.81 -6.71
CA ALA A 29 9.72 -11.69 -5.85
C ALA A 29 10.45 -11.81 -4.51
N VAL A 30 10.67 -10.69 -3.88
CA VAL A 30 11.21 -10.59 -2.53
C VAL A 30 10.29 -9.75 -1.66
N LEU A 31 10.24 -10.09 -0.38
CA LEU A 31 9.58 -9.29 0.63
C LEU A 31 10.64 -8.49 1.39
N TYR A 32 10.37 -7.20 1.59
CA TYR A 32 11.11 -6.37 2.52
C TYR A 32 10.20 -6.02 3.69
N ALA A 33 10.73 -6.11 4.91
CA ALA A 33 10.00 -5.77 6.13
C ALA A 33 10.90 -4.98 7.09
N SER A 34 10.36 -3.90 7.65
CA SER A 34 11.11 -3.05 8.56
C SER A 34 10.88 -3.43 10.02
N ALA A 35 11.95 -3.43 10.82
CA ALA A 35 11.87 -3.39 12.29
C ALA A 35 12.71 -2.20 12.77
N GLY A 36 12.03 -1.09 13.04
CA GLY A 36 12.70 0.19 13.27
C GLY A 36 13.52 0.64 12.06
N ALA A 37 14.83 0.85 12.26
CA ALA A 37 15.77 1.26 11.21
C ALA A 37 16.33 0.08 10.39
N GLU A 38 16.06 -1.16 10.76
CA GLU A 38 16.44 -2.34 9.99
C GLU A 38 15.39 -2.62 8.91
N LEU A 39 15.83 -2.87 7.69
CA LEU A 39 15.01 -3.34 6.58
C LEU A 39 15.50 -4.72 6.18
N ALA A 40 14.80 -5.75 6.61
CA ALA A 40 15.09 -7.14 6.34
C ALA A 40 14.52 -7.58 4.99
N GLN A 41 15.27 -8.42 4.29
CA GLN A 41 14.90 -9.02 3.02
C GLN A 41 14.57 -10.50 3.21
N TYR A 42 13.46 -10.94 2.60
CA TYR A 42 13.03 -12.33 2.57
C TYR A 42 12.84 -12.79 1.13
N GLN A 43 13.39 -13.93 0.80
CA GLN A 43 13.01 -14.68 -0.40
C GLN A 43 11.62 -15.27 -0.17
N ILE A 44 10.78 -15.22 -1.20
CA ILE A 44 9.44 -15.81 -1.17
C ILE A 44 9.48 -17.12 -1.97
N ASP A 45 9.06 -18.20 -1.33
CA ASP A 45 8.71 -19.45 -2.01
C ASP A 45 7.18 -19.51 -2.10
N VAL A 46 6.64 -19.20 -3.28
CA VAL A 46 5.20 -19.14 -3.51
C VAL A 46 4.55 -20.52 -3.37
N ASP A 47 5.21 -21.57 -3.83
CA ASP A 47 4.66 -22.91 -3.84
C ASP A 47 4.59 -23.51 -2.42
N GLN A 48 5.61 -23.25 -1.60
CA GLN A 48 5.65 -23.66 -0.20
C GLN A 48 4.97 -22.65 0.74
N ALA A 49 4.53 -21.49 0.23
CA ALA A 49 4.02 -20.36 1.00
C ALA A 49 4.99 -20.00 2.16
N ALA A 50 6.27 -19.88 1.84
CA ALA A 50 7.35 -19.72 2.82
C ALA A 50 8.15 -18.44 2.58
N LEU A 51 8.63 -17.86 3.70
CA LEU A 51 9.56 -16.73 3.71
C LEU A 51 10.90 -17.18 4.29
N ILE A 52 11.99 -16.85 3.59
CA ILE A 52 13.36 -17.20 4.01
C ILE A 52 14.14 -15.89 4.15
N LYS A 53 14.45 -15.48 5.38
CA LYS A 53 15.27 -14.28 5.65
C LYS A 53 16.65 -14.46 5.05
N LYS A 54 17.10 -13.52 4.20
CA LYS A 54 18.38 -13.59 3.49
C LYS A 54 19.38 -12.56 4.01
N SER A 55 18.96 -11.32 4.11
CA SER A 55 19.82 -10.19 4.47
C SER A 55 19.01 -9.09 5.15
N SER A 56 19.71 -8.10 5.63
CA SER A 56 19.11 -6.83 6.04
C SER A 56 20.08 -5.68 5.76
N ILE A 57 19.52 -4.49 5.60
CA ILE A 57 20.25 -3.22 5.60
C ILE A 57 19.77 -2.36 6.75
N ARG A 58 20.66 -1.46 7.22
CA ARG A 58 20.30 -0.50 8.26
C ARG A 58 20.21 0.90 7.66
N LEU A 59 19.07 1.57 7.88
CA LEU A 59 18.81 2.96 7.49
C LEU A 59 19.25 3.90 8.62
N PRO A 60 19.44 5.21 8.32
CA PRO A 60 19.79 6.19 9.33
C PRO A 60 18.77 6.38 10.46
N ALA A 61 17.47 6.09 10.18
CA ALA A 61 16.37 6.14 11.14
C ALA A 61 15.27 5.14 10.76
N ASN A 62 14.18 5.09 11.55
CA ASN A 62 13.12 4.13 11.38
C ASN A 62 12.43 4.27 10.01
N VAL A 63 12.31 3.16 9.30
CA VAL A 63 11.61 3.11 8.01
C VAL A 63 10.15 3.53 8.18
N GLN A 64 9.70 4.45 7.36
CA GLN A 64 8.31 4.91 7.35
C GLN A 64 7.52 4.33 6.19
N TYR A 65 8.12 4.31 5.00
CA TYR A 65 7.53 3.74 3.79
C TYR A 65 8.61 3.41 2.75
N ALA A 66 8.26 2.58 1.78
CA ALA A 66 9.12 2.32 0.64
C ALA A 66 8.30 2.02 -0.61
N TRP A 67 8.91 2.24 -1.80
CA TRP A 67 8.23 2.05 -3.08
C TRP A 67 9.21 1.58 -4.17
N PRO A 68 8.84 0.58 -4.99
CA PRO A 68 9.64 0.16 -6.12
C PRO A 68 9.53 1.14 -7.29
N HIS A 69 10.60 1.25 -8.06
CA HIS A 69 10.55 1.89 -9.37
C HIS A 69 9.75 1.02 -10.37
N PRO A 70 9.02 1.59 -11.34
CA PRO A 70 8.28 0.82 -12.35
C PRO A 70 9.15 -0.16 -13.15
N SER A 71 10.44 0.16 -13.38
CA SER A 71 11.40 -0.75 -14.01
C SER A 71 11.84 -1.93 -13.14
N ARG A 72 11.47 -1.94 -11.84
CA ARG A 72 11.89 -2.91 -10.81
C ARG A 72 13.39 -2.90 -10.49
N LYS A 73 14.22 -2.14 -11.22
CA LYS A 73 15.68 -2.06 -11.01
C LYS A 73 16.07 -1.24 -9.77
N TYR A 74 15.16 -0.40 -9.28
CA TYR A 74 15.43 0.52 -8.17
C TYR A 74 14.32 0.44 -7.13
N PHE A 75 14.69 0.81 -5.90
CA PHE A 75 13.82 0.81 -4.74
C PHE A 75 14.12 2.04 -3.88
N TYR A 76 13.08 2.71 -3.42
CA TYR A 76 13.21 3.96 -2.65
C TYR A 76 12.62 3.77 -1.26
N VAL A 77 13.31 4.32 -0.26
CA VAL A 77 12.92 4.19 1.15
C VAL A 77 12.93 5.56 1.80
N VAL A 78 11.88 5.90 2.54
CA VAL A 78 11.85 7.06 3.43
C VAL A 78 11.92 6.62 4.88
N TRP A 79 12.66 7.39 5.70
CA TRP A 79 12.87 7.13 7.11
C TRP A 79 12.71 8.38 7.97
N SER A 80 12.52 8.17 9.28
CA SER A 80 12.43 9.22 10.28
C SER A 80 12.71 8.69 11.68
N ASP A 81 13.36 9.50 12.51
CA ASP A 81 13.46 9.30 13.96
C ASP A 81 12.28 9.93 14.73
N GLY A 82 11.40 10.66 14.04
CA GLY A 82 10.15 11.18 14.61
C GLY A 82 9.11 10.09 14.80
N GLY A 83 8.38 10.17 15.90
CA GLY A 83 7.25 9.29 16.19
C GLY A 83 6.00 9.67 15.39
N ALA A 84 4.95 8.85 15.50
CA ALA A 84 3.65 9.20 14.95
C ALA A 84 3.07 10.42 15.69
N SER A 85 2.66 11.45 14.97
CA SER A 85 2.10 12.69 15.54
C SER A 85 0.74 12.50 16.23
N TYR A 86 0.21 11.28 16.20
CA TYR A 86 -1.00 10.91 16.92
C TYR A 86 -0.62 10.37 18.31
N ALA A 87 -0.71 11.21 19.30
CA ALA A 87 -0.71 10.79 20.69
C ALA A 87 -2.12 10.30 21.08
N ALA A 88 -2.21 9.17 21.80
CA ALA A 88 -3.45 8.80 22.46
C ALA A 88 -3.85 9.91 23.46
N PRO A 89 -5.15 10.11 23.78
CA PRO A 89 -5.55 11.05 24.82
C PRO A 89 -4.74 10.81 26.10
N GLY A 90 -4.04 11.85 26.59
CA GLY A 90 -3.18 11.78 27.78
C GLY A 90 -1.72 11.38 27.53
N ALA A 91 -1.32 11.05 26.30
CA ALA A 91 0.08 10.80 25.99
C ALA A 91 0.84 12.12 25.80
N THR A 92 2.13 12.13 26.24
CA THR A 92 3.06 13.22 25.97
C THR A 92 3.24 13.43 24.46
N ALA A 93 3.45 14.68 24.02
CA ALA A 93 3.71 15.00 22.63
C ALA A 93 4.82 14.11 22.05
N VAL A 94 4.55 13.44 20.96
CA VAL A 94 5.55 12.58 20.30
C VAL A 94 6.61 13.48 19.66
N PRO A 95 7.91 13.24 19.89
CA PRO A 95 8.98 14.03 19.30
C PRO A 95 8.86 14.05 17.77
N ARG A 96 8.94 15.23 17.16
CA ARG A 96 8.91 15.37 15.69
C ARG A 96 10.12 14.72 15.02
N GLY A 97 11.20 14.50 15.76
CA GLY A 97 12.48 14.01 15.25
C GLY A 97 13.30 15.09 14.54
N LYS A 98 14.52 14.71 14.16
CA LYS A 98 15.47 15.59 13.45
C LYS A 98 16.11 14.92 12.24
N THR A 99 15.98 13.59 12.14
CA THR A 99 16.61 12.76 11.10
C THR A 99 15.54 12.22 10.17
N HIS A 100 15.29 12.90 9.08
CA HIS A 100 14.34 12.48 8.06
C HIS A 100 15.06 12.39 6.72
N GLY A 101 14.81 11.36 5.93
CA GLY A 101 15.50 11.21 4.66
C GLY A 101 14.79 10.29 3.67
N LEU A 102 15.25 10.39 2.43
CA LEU A 102 14.87 9.58 1.28
C LEU A 102 16.13 8.99 0.66
N GLY A 103 16.21 7.67 0.55
CA GLY A 103 17.31 6.93 -0.05
C GLY A 103 16.89 6.13 -1.26
N ALA A 104 17.82 5.94 -2.19
CA ALA A 104 17.67 5.13 -3.38
C ALA A 104 18.58 3.91 -3.31
N PHE A 105 18.07 2.77 -3.80
CA PHE A 105 18.76 1.50 -3.83
C PHE A 105 18.60 0.85 -5.20
N ARG A 106 19.67 0.22 -5.69
CA ARG A 106 19.61 -0.73 -6.79
C ARG A 106 19.16 -2.08 -6.24
N VAL A 107 18.25 -2.74 -6.94
CA VAL A 107 17.78 -4.10 -6.64
C VAL A 107 18.61 -5.07 -7.45
N ASP A 108 19.31 -5.98 -6.80
CA ASP A 108 20.00 -7.07 -7.48
C ASP A 108 18.97 -7.99 -8.16
N PRO A 109 19.05 -8.22 -9.48
CA PRO A 109 18.03 -8.96 -10.21
C PRO A 109 18.00 -10.46 -9.86
N GLY A 110 19.09 -11.00 -9.33
CA GLY A 110 19.19 -12.40 -8.95
C GLY A 110 18.68 -12.70 -7.55
N SER A 111 19.06 -11.86 -6.59
CA SER A 111 18.80 -12.08 -5.17
C SER A 111 17.78 -11.12 -4.57
N GLY A 112 17.56 -9.93 -5.17
CA GLY A 112 16.79 -8.86 -4.59
C GLY A 112 17.55 -8.08 -3.49
N ALA A 113 18.87 -8.29 -3.35
CA ALA A 113 19.66 -7.52 -2.38
C ALA A 113 19.68 -6.04 -2.76
N LEU A 114 19.62 -5.17 -1.74
CA LEU A 114 19.60 -3.72 -1.93
C LEU A 114 21.00 -3.14 -1.80
N GLN A 115 21.43 -2.42 -2.84
CA GLN A 115 22.67 -1.65 -2.85
C GLN A 115 22.35 -0.16 -2.92
N ALA A 116 22.79 0.63 -1.94
CA ALA A 116 22.59 2.08 -1.95
C ALA A 116 23.22 2.73 -3.18
N ILE A 117 22.52 3.69 -3.78
CA ILE A 117 22.98 4.49 -4.92
C ILE A 117 22.78 5.97 -4.65
N GLY A 118 23.79 6.77 -5.00
CA GLY A 118 23.79 8.20 -4.70
C GLY A 118 23.78 8.51 -3.20
N SER A 119 23.72 9.78 -2.87
CA SER A 119 23.56 10.24 -1.49
C SER A 119 22.09 10.35 -1.13
N PRO A 120 21.69 10.00 0.09
CA PRO A 120 20.33 10.22 0.54
C PRO A 120 20.01 11.73 0.60
N VAL A 121 18.74 12.06 0.35
CA VAL A 121 18.24 13.44 0.40
C VAL A 121 17.60 13.68 1.77
N PRO A 122 17.97 14.74 2.50
CA PRO A 122 17.30 15.13 3.72
C PRO A 122 15.86 15.60 3.42
N LEU A 123 14.92 15.25 4.29
CA LEU A 123 13.53 15.66 4.16
C LEU A 123 13.14 16.66 5.26
N PRO A 124 12.16 17.56 5.01
CA PRO A 124 11.84 18.66 5.92
C PRO A 124 11.14 18.22 7.21
N SER A 125 10.45 17.08 7.19
CA SER A 125 9.73 16.53 8.35
C SER A 125 9.54 15.03 8.18
N ARG A 126 8.84 14.39 9.14
CA ARG A 126 8.57 12.96 9.09
C ARG A 126 7.71 12.60 7.87
N PRO A 127 8.24 11.86 6.89
CA PRO A 127 7.44 11.32 5.79
C PRO A 127 6.53 10.21 6.31
N ILE A 128 5.33 10.09 5.77
CA ILE A 128 4.39 9.01 6.13
C ILE A 128 4.13 8.04 4.98
N HIS A 129 4.22 8.53 3.77
CA HIS A 129 4.02 7.75 2.55
C HIS A 129 4.83 8.32 1.40
N MET A 130 5.16 7.47 0.45
CA MET A 130 5.75 7.88 -0.82
C MET A 130 5.23 7.00 -1.95
N SER A 131 5.33 7.49 -3.17
CA SER A 131 5.19 6.69 -4.39
C SER A 131 6.13 7.20 -5.48
N VAL A 132 6.41 6.34 -6.45
CA VAL A 132 7.06 6.72 -7.71
C VAL A 132 5.99 6.91 -8.75
N ASP A 133 6.12 7.92 -9.60
CA ASP A 133 5.18 8.15 -10.69
C ASP A 133 5.26 7.02 -11.74
N ALA A 134 4.21 6.87 -12.55
CA ALA A 134 4.11 5.77 -13.51
C ALA A 134 5.22 5.81 -14.59
N ALA A 135 5.76 6.99 -14.87
CA ALA A 135 6.89 7.17 -15.79
C ALA A 135 8.24 6.79 -15.18
N GLY A 136 8.31 6.62 -13.85
CA GLY A 136 9.57 6.39 -13.14
C GLY A 136 10.49 7.62 -13.11
N ALA A 137 9.95 8.81 -13.30
CA ALA A 137 10.73 10.05 -13.39
C ALA A 137 10.78 10.85 -12.08
N ASN A 138 9.84 10.59 -11.17
CA ASN A 138 9.72 11.35 -9.94
C ASN A 138 9.31 10.47 -8.75
N VAL A 139 9.84 10.81 -7.57
CA VAL A 139 9.36 10.33 -6.26
C VAL A 139 8.52 11.44 -5.64
N LEU A 140 7.31 11.09 -5.21
CA LEU A 140 6.40 11.97 -4.49
C LEU A 140 6.37 11.52 -3.02
N VAL A 141 6.55 12.44 -2.09
CA VAL A 141 6.59 12.17 -0.64
C VAL A 141 5.51 12.98 0.06
N ALA A 142 4.69 12.31 0.87
CA ALA A 142 3.66 12.95 1.70
C ALA A 142 4.12 13.02 3.16
N TYR A 143 3.84 14.15 3.81
CA TYR A 143 4.14 14.42 5.21
C TYR A 143 2.84 14.68 5.96
N ASN A 144 2.71 14.15 7.16
CA ASN A 144 1.46 14.29 7.91
C ASN A 144 1.45 15.45 8.92
N ASP A 145 2.61 15.88 9.43
CA ASP A 145 2.69 16.97 10.39
C ASP A 145 4.04 17.73 10.26
N PRO A 146 4.03 18.94 9.70
CA PRO A 146 2.92 19.61 9.01
C PRO A 146 2.51 18.86 7.74
N SER A 147 1.22 18.91 7.39
CA SER A 147 0.72 18.29 6.16
C SER A 147 1.31 18.98 4.94
N SER A 148 2.03 18.23 4.11
CA SER A 148 2.70 18.77 2.92
C SER A 148 3.09 17.66 1.93
N VAL A 149 3.59 18.06 0.76
CA VAL A 149 4.09 17.17 -0.29
C VAL A 149 5.38 17.73 -0.85
N THR A 150 6.37 16.87 -1.11
CA THR A 150 7.52 17.19 -1.97
C THR A 150 7.62 16.21 -3.14
N VAL A 151 8.19 16.67 -4.24
CA VAL A 151 8.46 15.86 -5.41
C VAL A 151 9.97 15.97 -5.72
N HIS A 152 10.61 14.84 -5.97
CA HIS A 152 12.04 14.77 -6.28
C HIS A 152 12.23 14.06 -7.63
N ARG A 153 13.10 14.64 -8.49
CA ARG A 153 13.49 14.00 -9.75
C ARG A 153 14.23 12.70 -9.50
N LEU A 154 14.04 11.74 -10.38
CA LEU A 154 14.90 10.57 -10.48
C LEU A 154 15.85 10.74 -11.66
N LYS A 155 17.12 10.39 -11.48
CA LYS A 155 18.12 10.39 -12.53
C LYS A 155 18.10 9.06 -13.29
N ALA A 156 18.72 9.00 -14.45
CA ALA A 156 18.77 7.81 -15.30
C ALA A 156 19.41 6.60 -14.61
N ASP A 157 20.34 6.82 -13.67
CA ASP A 157 20.98 5.80 -12.86
C ASP A 157 20.13 5.33 -11.66
N GLY A 158 18.92 5.90 -11.50
CA GLY A 158 17.99 5.63 -10.41
C GLY A 158 18.27 6.42 -9.13
N SER A 159 19.35 7.22 -9.06
CA SER A 159 19.63 8.08 -7.90
C SER A 159 18.63 9.25 -7.82
N ILE A 160 18.48 9.81 -6.61
CA ILE A 160 17.57 10.91 -6.38
C ILE A 160 18.23 12.21 -6.83
N GLY A 161 17.51 12.99 -7.63
CA GLY A 161 17.91 14.32 -8.08
C GLY A 161 17.37 15.43 -7.17
N SER A 162 17.30 16.65 -7.73
CA SER A 162 16.78 17.82 -7.04
C SER A 162 15.27 17.72 -6.77
N ALA A 163 14.82 18.42 -5.73
CA ALA A 163 13.41 18.70 -5.55
C ALA A 163 12.84 19.48 -6.75
N VAL A 164 11.62 19.14 -7.14
CA VAL A 164 10.89 19.85 -8.20
C VAL A 164 10.22 21.07 -7.58
N PRO A 165 10.59 22.30 -7.96
CA PRO A 165 9.88 23.48 -7.51
C PRO A 165 8.42 23.43 -7.93
N GLN A 166 7.52 23.74 -6.99
CA GLN A 166 6.10 23.84 -7.29
C GLN A 166 5.74 25.28 -7.64
N THR A 167 4.87 25.47 -8.61
CA THR A 167 4.52 26.80 -9.14
C THR A 167 3.51 27.57 -8.29
N GLY A 168 3.00 26.95 -7.23
CA GLY A 168 2.02 27.55 -6.32
C GLY A 168 1.87 26.77 -5.04
N SER A 169 1.08 27.29 -4.11
CA SER A 169 0.73 26.61 -2.87
C SER A 169 -0.14 25.39 -3.14
N LEU A 170 0.29 24.23 -2.64
CA LEU A 170 -0.46 22.98 -2.74
C LEU A 170 -1.42 22.84 -1.56
N ASP A 171 -2.69 22.54 -1.86
CA ASP A 171 -3.68 22.19 -0.85
C ASP A 171 -3.42 20.78 -0.32
N SER A 172 -2.53 20.66 0.64
CA SER A 172 -2.17 19.37 1.27
C SER A 172 -3.16 18.93 2.35
N GLY A 173 -4.24 19.67 2.59
CA GLY A 173 -5.22 19.36 3.63
C GLY A 173 -4.61 19.25 5.02
N ILE A 174 -5.21 18.42 5.87
CA ILE A 174 -4.72 18.16 7.24
C ILE A 174 -4.43 16.67 7.39
N TYR A 175 -3.24 16.37 7.89
CA TYR A 175 -2.78 15.01 8.12
C TYR A 175 -2.77 14.16 6.84
N ALA A 176 -1.98 14.56 5.84
CA ALA A 176 -1.74 13.76 4.65
C ALA A 176 -1.23 12.37 5.05
N HIS A 177 -1.78 11.33 4.43
CA HIS A 177 -1.49 9.94 4.81
C HIS A 177 -1.02 9.07 3.65
N GLN A 178 -1.56 9.24 2.45
CA GLN A 178 -1.13 8.49 1.28
C GLN A 178 -1.08 9.41 0.05
N ILE A 179 -0.05 9.25 -0.77
CA ILE A 179 0.07 9.90 -2.09
C ILE A 179 0.21 8.84 -3.17
N ARG A 180 -0.59 8.93 -4.23
CA ARG A 180 -0.59 8.00 -5.36
C ARG A 180 -0.72 8.75 -6.68
N VAL A 181 -0.05 8.26 -7.70
CA VAL A 181 -0.20 8.73 -9.08
C VAL A 181 -1.05 7.73 -9.85
N ASP A 182 -1.93 8.18 -10.72
CA ASP A 182 -2.72 7.31 -11.59
C ASP A 182 -1.85 6.59 -12.65
N ALA A 183 -2.37 5.53 -13.24
CA ALA A 183 -1.65 4.77 -14.27
C ALA A 183 -1.37 5.60 -15.53
N ALA A 184 -2.18 6.64 -15.80
CA ALA A 184 -1.97 7.56 -16.93
C ALA A 184 -0.86 8.60 -16.66
N ASN A 185 -0.32 8.64 -15.47
CA ASN A 185 0.70 9.59 -15.01
C ASN A 185 0.26 11.08 -15.09
N LYS A 186 -1.05 11.32 -15.01
CA LYS A 186 -1.65 12.65 -15.18
C LYS A 186 -2.26 13.22 -13.91
N THR A 187 -2.65 12.35 -12.97
CA THR A 187 -3.39 12.75 -11.78
C THR A 187 -2.71 12.22 -10.53
N VAL A 188 -2.51 13.08 -9.55
CA VAL A 188 -2.01 12.71 -8.22
C VAL A 188 -3.14 12.83 -7.21
N PHE A 189 -3.27 11.80 -6.38
CA PHE A 189 -4.22 11.71 -5.28
C PHE A 189 -3.47 11.78 -3.96
N LEU A 190 -3.83 12.71 -3.11
CA LEU A 190 -3.34 12.83 -1.75
C LEU A 190 -4.49 12.61 -0.78
N VAL A 191 -4.44 11.50 -0.07
CA VAL A 191 -5.44 11.20 0.97
C VAL A 191 -5.07 11.97 2.23
N THR A 192 -5.95 12.84 2.71
CA THR A 192 -5.76 13.63 3.93
C THR A 192 -6.79 13.23 4.96
N ARG A 193 -6.30 12.63 6.05
CA ARG A 193 -7.18 12.01 7.03
C ARG A 193 -7.91 13.00 7.91
N GLY A 194 -7.29 14.14 8.24
CA GLY A 194 -7.66 14.97 9.37
C GLY A 194 -7.30 14.30 10.71
N ASN A 195 -7.38 15.05 11.78
CA ASN A 195 -7.26 14.52 13.14
C ASN A 195 -8.66 14.37 13.73
N GLY A 196 -8.80 13.40 14.64
CA GLY A 196 -10.06 13.26 15.35
C GLY A 196 -10.30 14.38 16.37
N PRO A 197 -11.52 14.47 16.91
CA PRO A 197 -11.84 15.46 17.90
C PRO A 197 -11.03 15.24 19.18
N THR A 198 -10.70 16.34 19.85
CA THR A 198 -10.16 16.35 21.20
C THR A 198 -11.18 17.02 22.14
N LYS A 199 -10.86 17.13 23.44
CA LYS A 199 -11.72 17.84 24.39
C LYS A 199 -11.96 19.30 23.98
N ASP A 200 -10.95 19.93 23.39
CA ASP A 200 -10.93 21.38 23.12
C ASP A 200 -11.02 21.72 21.62
N LYS A 201 -11.08 20.73 20.75
CA LYS A 201 -11.10 20.95 19.31
C LYS A 201 -11.99 19.92 18.60
N PRO A 202 -12.91 20.37 17.71
CA PRO A 202 -13.65 19.46 16.84
C PRO A 202 -12.69 18.71 15.91
N GLU A 203 -13.17 17.65 15.27
CA GLU A 203 -12.38 16.91 14.30
C GLU A 203 -11.98 17.80 13.11
N ASP A 204 -10.79 17.54 12.57
CA ASP A 204 -10.36 18.11 11.30
C ASP A 204 -11.07 17.42 10.14
N ARG A 205 -11.35 18.17 9.09
CA ARG A 205 -12.00 17.64 7.89
C ARG A 205 -11.03 16.76 7.08
N GLY A 206 -11.47 15.56 6.75
CA GLY A 206 -10.74 14.67 5.83
C GLY A 206 -11.08 14.97 4.38
N ALA A 207 -10.17 14.67 3.45
CA ALA A 207 -10.39 14.82 2.02
C ALA A 207 -9.49 13.89 1.18
N VAL A 208 -9.86 13.66 -0.07
CA VAL A 208 -8.94 13.24 -1.12
C VAL A 208 -8.63 14.45 -1.97
N LYS A 209 -7.42 14.98 -1.85
CA LYS A 209 -6.93 16.08 -2.67
C LYS A 209 -6.47 15.54 -4.01
N VAL A 210 -6.87 16.20 -5.08
CA VAL A 210 -6.55 15.79 -6.45
C VAL A 210 -5.76 16.89 -7.13
N PHE A 211 -4.65 16.50 -7.76
CA PHE A 211 -3.77 17.43 -8.48
C PHE A 211 -3.60 16.97 -9.92
N ASP A 212 -3.54 17.92 -10.85
CA ASP A 212 -2.94 17.66 -12.16
C ASP A 212 -1.43 17.46 -11.99
N HIS A 213 -0.87 16.50 -12.71
CA HIS A 213 0.54 16.15 -12.67
C HIS A 213 1.18 16.31 -14.04
N THR A 214 2.22 17.13 -14.11
CA THR A 214 3.01 17.31 -15.32
C THR A 214 4.48 17.40 -14.98
N ASN A 215 5.26 16.39 -15.35
CA ASN A 215 6.70 16.35 -15.12
C ASN A 215 7.12 16.69 -13.67
N GLY A 216 6.40 16.16 -12.68
CA GLY A 216 6.66 16.38 -11.26
C GLY A 216 6.08 17.69 -10.69
N VAL A 217 5.55 18.58 -11.53
CA VAL A 217 4.80 19.77 -11.07
C VAL A 217 3.35 19.38 -10.79
N LEU A 218 2.85 19.76 -9.63
CA LEU A 218 1.49 19.53 -9.17
C LEU A 218 0.70 20.85 -9.23
N LYS A 219 -0.56 20.76 -9.64
CA LYS A 219 -1.50 21.87 -9.63
C LYS A 219 -2.80 21.43 -8.96
N ASN A 220 -3.27 22.20 -7.98
CA ASN A 220 -4.54 21.91 -7.31
C ASN A 220 -5.68 21.83 -8.34
N ARG A 221 -6.47 20.74 -8.27
CA ARG A 221 -7.55 20.48 -9.19
C ARG A 221 -8.89 20.31 -8.49
N ALA A 222 -8.96 19.46 -7.45
CA ALA A 222 -10.18 19.19 -6.72
C ALA A 222 -9.90 18.75 -5.28
N SER A 223 -10.92 18.83 -4.44
CA SER A 223 -10.93 18.29 -3.09
C SER A 223 -12.24 17.50 -2.90
N ILE A 224 -12.14 16.19 -2.82
CA ILE A 224 -13.28 15.28 -2.63
C ILE A 224 -13.44 15.07 -1.13
N ALA A 225 -14.51 15.62 -0.58
CA ALA A 225 -14.79 15.64 0.86
C ALA A 225 -16.29 15.43 1.11
N PRO A 226 -16.80 14.21 1.00
CA PRO A 226 -18.20 13.91 1.27
C PRO A 226 -18.63 14.45 2.63
N ASN A 227 -19.84 14.99 2.72
CA ASN A 227 -20.35 15.65 3.93
C ASN A 227 -19.41 16.73 4.49
N GLY A 228 -18.74 17.48 3.59
CA GLY A 228 -17.76 18.50 3.97
C GLY A 228 -16.51 17.96 4.68
N GLY A 229 -16.25 16.66 4.59
CA GLY A 229 -15.11 15.99 5.21
C GLY A 229 -15.30 15.59 6.67
N VAL A 230 -16.48 15.87 7.26
CA VAL A 230 -16.82 15.50 8.63
C VAL A 230 -17.04 13.99 8.72
N ASN A 231 -16.43 13.32 9.71
CA ASN A 231 -16.41 11.87 9.87
C ASN A 231 -15.89 11.11 8.64
N PHE A 232 -15.18 11.75 7.72
CA PHE A 232 -14.70 11.08 6.53
C PHE A 232 -13.45 10.25 6.80
N GLN A 233 -12.39 10.84 7.32
CA GLN A 233 -11.11 10.23 7.72
C GLN A 233 -10.58 9.16 6.77
N PRO A 234 -10.40 9.47 5.47
CA PRO A 234 -9.87 8.54 4.49
C PRO A 234 -8.40 8.23 4.81
N ARG A 235 -7.94 7.01 4.50
CA ARG A 235 -6.58 6.60 4.86
C ARG A 235 -5.77 6.08 3.69
N HIS A 236 -6.23 5.07 2.98
CA HIS A 236 -5.59 4.48 1.82
C HIS A 236 -6.58 4.34 0.67
N LEU A 237 -6.08 4.51 -0.53
CA LEU A 237 -6.81 4.24 -1.76
C LEU A 237 -6.05 3.25 -2.65
N ASP A 238 -6.79 2.58 -3.51
CA ASP A 238 -6.24 1.83 -4.64
C ASP A 238 -7.20 1.88 -5.82
N PHE A 239 -6.67 1.61 -7.01
CA PHE A 239 -7.41 1.67 -8.27
C PHE A 239 -7.76 0.27 -8.75
N HIS A 240 -8.92 0.14 -9.39
CA HIS A 240 -9.21 -1.05 -10.16
C HIS A 240 -8.26 -1.14 -11.37
N PRO A 241 -7.69 -2.31 -11.70
CA PRO A 241 -6.68 -2.41 -12.75
C PRO A 241 -7.19 -2.09 -14.16
N SER A 242 -8.50 -2.21 -14.42
CA SER A 242 -9.07 -2.03 -15.77
C SER A 242 -10.38 -1.23 -15.81
N GLN A 243 -11.04 -1.01 -14.68
CA GLN A 243 -12.31 -0.28 -14.62
C GLN A 243 -12.11 1.10 -13.97
N PRO A 244 -12.93 2.10 -14.27
CA PRO A 244 -12.79 3.44 -13.72
C PRO A 244 -13.33 3.51 -12.28
N TRP A 245 -12.79 2.67 -11.40
CA TRP A 245 -13.17 2.62 -9.99
C TRP A 245 -11.97 2.88 -9.08
N LEU A 246 -12.21 3.70 -8.07
CA LEU A 246 -11.30 3.98 -6.99
C LEU A 246 -11.90 3.47 -5.69
N PHE A 247 -11.12 2.73 -4.93
CA PHE A 247 -11.48 2.19 -3.62
C PHE A 247 -10.75 2.95 -2.53
N LEU A 248 -11.43 3.23 -1.42
CA LEU A 248 -10.92 4.08 -0.35
C LEU A 248 -11.28 3.50 1.02
N SER A 249 -10.27 3.27 1.87
CA SER A 249 -10.50 2.86 3.26
C SER A 249 -10.74 4.08 4.15
N LEU A 250 -11.74 4.00 5.03
CA LEU A 250 -12.07 5.02 6.03
C LEU A 250 -11.63 4.54 7.41
N GLU A 251 -10.59 5.17 7.96
CA GLU A 251 -9.84 4.65 9.12
C GLU A 251 -10.74 4.42 10.33
N ARG A 252 -11.37 5.45 10.89
CA ARG A 252 -12.19 5.34 12.11
C ARG A 252 -13.57 4.78 11.89
N GLN A 253 -14.10 4.92 10.69
CA GLN A 253 -15.41 4.38 10.37
C GLN A 253 -15.38 2.87 10.18
N ASN A 254 -14.20 2.29 9.90
CA ASN A 254 -14.04 0.88 9.50
C ASN A 254 -14.92 0.55 8.29
N LYS A 255 -14.77 1.35 7.24
CA LYS A 255 -15.56 1.22 6.01
C LYS A 255 -14.66 1.21 4.78
N LEU A 256 -15.19 0.61 3.73
CA LEU A 256 -14.71 0.71 2.37
C LEU A 256 -15.69 1.56 1.57
N GLN A 257 -15.17 2.55 0.84
CA GLN A 257 -15.95 3.32 -0.14
C GLN A 257 -15.45 3.07 -1.56
N VAL A 258 -16.37 3.15 -2.52
CA VAL A 258 -16.10 3.02 -3.95
C VAL A 258 -16.55 4.29 -4.67
N TYR A 259 -15.66 4.85 -5.48
CA TYR A 259 -15.93 6.01 -6.32
C TYR A 259 -15.78 5.64 -7.79
N SER A 260 -16.65 6.17 -8.65
CA SER A 260 -16.39 6.17 -10.09
C SER A 260 -15.40 7.28 -10.43
N LEU A 261 -14.47 6.96 -11.32
CA LEU A 261 -13.61 7.94 -11.96
C LEU A 261 -14.25 8.41 -13.28
N ALA A 262 -14.32 9.71 -13.50
CA ALA A 262 -14.70 10.30 -14.77
C ALA A 262 -13.59 10.06 -15.82
N LYS A 263 -13.87 10.35 -17.09
CA LYS A 263 -12.89 10.19 -18.19
C LYS A 263 -11.60 11.00 -17.98
N ASP A 264 -11.69 12.09 -17.25
CA ASP A 264 -10.57 12.94 -16.91
C ASP A 264 -9.85 12.51 -15.59
N GLY A 265 -10.24 11.37 -15.00
CA GLY A 265 -9.66 10.79 -13.80
C GLY A 265 -10.19 11.36 -12.49
N LEU A 266 -11.15 12.30 -12.50
CA LEU A 266 -11.74 12.83 -11.26
C LEU A 266 -12.68 11.81 -10.61
N PRO A 267 -12.57 11.58 -9.28
CA PRO A 267 -13.59 10.84 -8.54
C PRO A 267 -14.90 11.63 -8.46
N GLY A 268 -16.01 10.92 -8.43
CA GLY A 268 -17.30 11.53 -8.09
C GLY A 268 -17.26 12.21 -6.73
N ALA A 269 -18.11 13.23 -6.52
CA ALA A 269 -18.19 13.96 -5.24
C ALA A 269 -18.66 13.08 -4.07
N THR A 270 -19.44 12.04 -4.37
CA THR A 270 -19.97 11.08 -3.40
C THR A 270 -19.60 9.64 -3.77
N PRO A 271 -19.47 8.74 -2.79
CA PRO A 271 -19.21 7.32 -3.08
C PRO A 271 -20.44 6.67 -3.72
N ARG A 272 -20.20 5.74 -4.64
CA ARG A 272 -21.25 4.86 -5.19
C ARG A 272 -21.70 3.83 -4.18
N PHE A 273 -20.75 3.29 -3.42
CA PHE A 273 -20.98 2.26 -2.43
C PHE A 273 -20.18 2.56 -1.17
N THR A 274 -20.77 2.22 -0.03
CA THR A 274 -20.10 2.22 1.28
C THR A 274 -20.40 0.90 1.96
N LYS A 275 -19.37 0.16 2.38
CA LYS A 275 -19.47 -1.16 3.00
C LYS A 275 -18.73 -1.18 4.33
N ASP A 276 -19.22 -1.93 5.29
CA ASP A 276 -18.50 -2.20 6.54
C ASP A 276 -17.33 -3.14 6.28
N SER A 277 -16.23 -2.96 7.03
CA SER A 277 -15.06 -3.82 6.92
C SER A 277 -14.94 -4.84 8.08
N LEU A 278 -15.66 -4.62 9.17
CA LEU A 278 -15.66 -5.51 10.31
C LEU A 278 -16.65 -6.66 10.14
N ALA A 279 -16.32 -7.83 10.64
CA ALA A 279 -17.23 -8.97 10.70
C ALA A 279 -18.45 -8.65 11.58
N ASN A 280 -18.23 -7.89 12.65
CA ASN A 280 -19.31 -7.38 13.51
C ASN A 280 -19.15 -5.86 13.73
N PRO A 281 -19.77 -5.01 12.88
CA PRO A 281 -19.66 -3.56 12.99
C PRO A 281 -20.19 -2.99 14.32
N ALA A 282 -21.10 -3.69 15.01
CA ALA A 282 -21.62 -3.27 16.31
C ALA A 282 -20.60 -3.45 17.45
N ARG A 283 -19.59 -4.32 17.27
CA ARG A 283 -18.56 -4.62 18.28
C ARG A 283 -17.32 -3.71 18.10
N LYS A 284 -17.53 -2.43 17.93
CA LYS A 284 -16.45 -1.47 17.71
C LYS A 284 -15.75 -1.15 19.02
N THR A 285 -14.45 -1.38 19.10
CA THR A 285 -13.63 -1.00 20.26
C THR A 285 -13.01 0.38 20.09
N LEU A 286 -12.43 0.94 21.17
CA LEU A 286 -11.86 2.31 21.19
C LEU A 286 -10.79 2.57 20.14
N ARG A 287 -10.05 1.55 19.71
CA ARG A 287 -8.97 1.68 18.71
C ARG A 287 -9.12 0.71 17.55
N GLN A 288 -10.33 0.51 17.12
CA GLN A 288 -10.62 -0.24 15.91
C GLN A 288 -10.52 0.68 14.69
N ASN A 289 -9.61 0.38 13.78
CA ASN A 289 -9.30 1.22 12.62
C ASN A 289 -9.17 0.37 11.35
N ALA A 290 -9.70 0.87 10.25
CA ALA A 290 -9.34 0.35 8.94
C ALA A 290 -7.90 0.76 8.58
N GLY A 291 -7.24 -0.08 7.80
CA GLY A 291 -5.82 0.06 7.45
C GLY A 291 -5.56 0.18 5.96
N THR A 292 -4.49 -0.49 5.56
CA THR A 292 -4.06 -0.63 4.16
C THR A 292 -5.13 -1.31 3.32
N LEU A 293 -5.18 -0.95 2.05
CA LEU A 293 -6.13 -1.43 1.06
C LEU A 293 -5.35 -1.81 -0.21
N HIS A 294 -5.67 -2.96 -0.80
CA HIS A 294 -5.17 -3.37 -2.12
C HIS A 294 -6.24 -4.08 -2.93
N VAL A 295 -6.28 -3.76 -4.22
CA VAL A 295 -7.09 -4.48 -5.21
C VAL A 295 -6.27 -5.65 -5.75
N HIS A 296 -6.87 -6.82 -5.86
CA HIS A 296 -6.25 -7.96 -6.49
C HIS A 296 -5.96 -7.67 -7.98
N PRO A 297 -4.81 -8.07 -8.56
CA PRO A 297 -4.44 -7.76 -9.94
C PRO A 297 -5.46 -8.20 -11.00
N ASN A 298 -6.28 -9.23 -10.72
CA ASN A 298 -7.36 -9.64 -11.63
C ASN A 298 -8.63 -8.75 -11.56
N GLY A 299 -8.66 -7.76 -10.67
CA GLY A 299 -9.80 -6.85 -10.49
C GLY A 299 -11.04 -7.46 -9.83
N LYS A 300 -11.01 -8.72 -9.38
CA LYS A 300 -12.20 -9.39 -8.84
C LYS A 300 -12.35 -9.25 -7.33
N PHE A 301 -11.29 -8.89 -6.61
CA PHE A 301 -11.27 -8.87 -5.15
C PHE A 301 -10.58 -7.62 -4.60
N ILE A 302 -10.99 -7.23 -3.39
CA ILE A 302 -10.34 -6.19 -2.59
C ILE A 302 -9.98 -6.78 -1.24
N TYR A 303 -8.82 -6.39 -0.73
CA TYR A 303 -8.33 -6.70 0.60
C TYR A 303 -8.17 -5.42 1.39
N GLN A 304 -8.67 -5.38 2.62
CA GLN A 304 -8.54 -4.23 3.51
C GLN A 304 -8.20 -4.70 4.92
N ALA A 305 -7.13 -4.15 5.51
CA ALA A 305 -6.76 -4.48 6.87
C ALA A 305 -7.70 -3.81 7.87
N ASN A 306 -8.15 -4.57 8.87
CA ASN A 306 -8.76 -4.09 10.09
C ASN A 306 -7.75 -4.29 11.22
N ARG A 307 -7.53 -3.27 12.04
CA ARG A 307 -6.49 -3.29 13.06
C ARG A 307 -6.99 -2.70 14.37
N SER A 308 -6.59 -3.35 15.45
CA SER A 308 -6.91 -2.92 16.80
C SER A 308 -5.74 -3.21 17.72
N ALA A 309 -5.34 -2.23 18.50
CA ALA A 309 -4.53 -2.37 19.70
C ALA A 309 -4.77 -1.18 20.61
N ILE A 310 -4.79 -1.37 21.91
CA ILE A 310 -4.71 -0.30 22.90
C ILE A 310 -3.33 -0.34 23.55
N SER A 311 -2.91 0.75 24.15
CA SER A 311 -1.67 0.82 24.93
C SER A 311 -1.99 1.15 26.38
N ASP A 312 -1.20 0.62 27.30
CA ASP A 312 -1.20 1.07 28.68
C ASP A 312 -0.53 2.46 28.81
N ALA A 313 -0.48 2.98 30.03
CA ALA A 313 0.11 4.29 30.31
C ALA A 313 1.61 4.37 29.97
N SER A 314 2.33 3.24 29.89
CA SER A 314 3.73 3.18 29.47
C SER A 314 3.92 3.14 27.95
N GLY A 315 2.82 3.08 27.18
CA GLY A 315 2.84 2.91 25.73
C GLY A 315 2.95 1.46 25.26
N LYS A 316 2.93 0.49 26.17
CA LYS A 316 2.97 -0.93 25.85
C LYS A 316 1.63 -1.37 25.31
N ALA A 317 1.64 -2.04 24.16
CA ALA A 317 0.42 -2.50 23.52
C ALA A 317 -0.28 -3.60 24.31
N LEU A 318 -1.58 -3.44 24.44
CA LEU A 318 -2.52 -4.40 25.03
C LEU A 318 -3.48 -4.87 23.94
N ASP A 319 -4.10 -6.04 24.16
CA ASP A 319 -5.21 -6.44 23.32
C ASP A 319 -6.41 -5.52 23.57
N GLY A 320 -6.85 -4.83 22.52
CA GLY A 320 -8.03 -3.97 22.54
C GLY A 320 -9.34 -4.72 22.41
N GLY A 321 -9.31 -6.08 22.33
CA GLY A 321 -10.49 -6.90 22.09
C GLY A 321 -11.20 -6.62 20.77
N GLY A 322 -10.53 -5.92 19.84
CA GLY A 322 -11.01 -5.60 18.51
C GLY A 322 -10.57 -6.62 17.47
N GLU A 323 -10.94 -6.36 16.22
CA GLU A 323 -10.67 -7.22 15.09
C GLU A 323 -9.33 -6.88 14.43
N ASN A 324 -8.46 -7.87 14.29
CA ASN A 324 -7.21 -7.82 13.54
C ASN A 324 -7.30 -8.79 12.38
N SER A 325 -7.83 -8.33 11.26
CA SER A 325 -8.17 -9.17 10.13
C SER A 325 -7.82 -8.51 8.80
N ILE A 326 -7.88 -9.31 7.74
CA ILE A 326 -8.00 -8.83 6.37
C ILE A 326 -9.45 -9.05 5.93
N ALA A 327 -10.20 -7.97 5.74
CA ALA A 327 -11.51 -8.01 5.10
C ALA A 327 -11.33 -8.27 3.61
N VAL A 328 -11.97 -9.30 3.11
CA VAL A 328 -11.95 -9.72 1.71
C VAL A 328 -13.31 -9.42 1.09
N TYR A 329 -13.30 -8.67 -0.02
CA TYR A 329 -14.52 -8.36 -0.77
C TYR A 329 -14.43 -8.92 -2.18
N ALA A 330 -15.51 -9.52 -2.65
CA ALA A 330 -15.73 -9.80 -4.07
C ALA A 330 -16.32 -8.57 -4.76
N ILE A 331 -15.79 -8.20 -5.93
CA ILE A 331 -16.26 -7.05 -6.72
C ILE A 331 -17.23 -7.53 -7.80
N ASN A 332 -18.44 -7.00 -7.82
CA ASN A 332 -19.34 -7.18 -8.95
C ASN A 332 -18.72 -6.51 -10.19
N GLN A 333 -18.38 -7.27 -11.22
CA GLN A 333 -17.65 -6.81 -12.40
C GLN A 333 -18.45 -5.88 -13.31
N GLN A 334 -19.78 -5.79 -13.13
CA GLN A 334 -20.65 -4.91 -13.91
C GLN A 334 -20.88 -3.58 -13.19
N THR A 335 -21.02 -3.61 -11.85
CA THR A 335 -21.39 -2.42 -11.07
C THR A 335 -20.25 -1.83 -10.27
N GLY A 336 -19.20 -2.61 -9.97
CA GLY A 336 -18.13 -2.23 -9.04
C GLY A 336 -18.53 -2.38 -7.57
N GLU A 337 -19.70 -2.93 -7.26
CA GLU A 337 -20.17 -3.10 -5.88
C GLU A 337 -19.38 -4.20 -5.16
N PRO A 338 -18.75 -3.88 -4.01
CA PRO A 338 -18.05 -4.88 -3.21
C PRO A 338 -19.02 -5.59 -2.25
N THR A 339 -18.87 -6.91 -2.13
CA THR A 339 -19.55 -7.75 -1.14
C THR A 339 -18.51 -8.37 -0.23
N LEU A 340 -18.63 -8.16 1.09
CA LEU A 340 -17.74 -8.78 2.09
C LEU A 340 -17.98 -10.30 2.10
N ILE A 341 -16.90 -11.09 1.86
CA ILE A 341 -16.95 -12.54 1.76
C ILE A 341 -16.12 -13.25 2.84
N GLN A 342 -15.22 -12.53 3.52
CA GLN A 342 -14.41 -13.07 4.62
C GLN A 342 -13.80 -11.93 5.44
N ASN A 343 -13.60 -12.19 6.74
CA ASN A 343 -12.64 -11.48 7.59
C ASN A 343 -11.62 -12.52 8.05
N ALA A 344 -10.45 -12.55 7.40
CA ALA A 344 -9.38 -13.50 7.72
C ALA A 344 -8.55 -12.96 8.90
N ASP A 345 -8.50 -13.73 10.01
CA ASP A 345 -7.68 -13.40 11.17
C ASP A 345 -6.20 -13.34 10.77
N THR A 346 -5.48 -12.27 11.16
CA THR A 346 -4.06 -12.11 10.86
C THR A 346 -3.13 -12.80 11.85
N HIS A 347 -3.64 -13.48 12.84
CA HIS A 347 -2.87 -14.19 13.88
C HIS A 347 -1.81 -13.31 14.57
N GLY A 348 -2.12 -12.02 14.72
CA GLY A 348 -1.28 -11.00 15.32
C GLY A 348 -2.06 -9.74 15.66
N ALA A 349 -1.36 -8.66 15.99
CA ALA A 349 -1.98 -7.39 16.35
C ALA A 349 -1.53 -6.24 15.46
N GLU A 350 -2.47 -5.37 15.14
CA GLU A 350 -2.28 -4.20 14.28
C GLU A 350 -1.69 -4.56 12.89
N PRO A 351 -2.37 -5.32 12.02
CA PRO A 351 -1.94 -5.53 10.65
C PRO A 351 -1.89 -4.18 9.92
N ARG A 352 -0.70 -3.55 9.93
CA ARG A 352 -0.54 -2.19 9.43
C ARG A 352 -0.40 -2.15 7.93
N THR A 353 0.41 -3.05 7.39
CA THR A 353 0.64 -3.19 5.95
C THR A 353 0.54 -4.65 5.56
N PHE A 354 0.12 -4.89 4.36
CA PHE A 354 0.15 -6.21 3.73
C PHE A 354 0.45 -6.04 2.24
N ALA A 355 0.85 -7.11 1.58
CA ALA A 355 1.09 -7.12 0.15
C ALA A 355 0.73 -8.48 -0.45
N LEU A 356 0.30 -8.46 -1.72
CA LEU A 356 0.17 -9.63 -2.56
C LEU A 356 1.51 -9.89 -3.29
N ASP A 357 1.86 -11.13 -3.49
CA ASP A 357 2.96 -11.48 -4.40
C ASP A 357 2.54 -11.18 -5.86
N PRO A 358 3.48 -11.03 -6.80
CA PRO A 358 3.16 -10.68 -8.19
C PRO A 358 2.28 -11.71 -8.92
N SER A 359 2.27 -12.96 -8.49
CA SER A 359 1.35 -13.98 -9.01
C SER A 359 -0.03 -13.90 -8.35
N ALA A 360 -0.16 -13.10 -7.30
CA ALA A 360 -1.33 -12.97 -6.44
C ALA A 360 -1.83 -14.29 -5.81
N ARG A 361 -0.93 -15.27 -5.66
CA ARG A 361 -1.19 -16.57 -5.00
C ARG A 361 -0.95 -16.52 -3.50
N LEU A 362 -0.16 -15.52 -3.04
CA LEU A 362 0.10 -15.28 -1.63
C LEU A 362 -0.25 -13.86 -1.23
N LEU A 363 -0.73 -13.72 0.00
CA LEU A 363 -0.79 -12.45 0.72
C LEU A 363 0.04 -12.59 1.99
N VAL A 364 0.87 -11.59 2.28
CA VAL A 364 1.59 -11.50 3.55
C VAL A 364 1.13 -10.26 4.30
N ALA A 365 0.73 -10.42 5.56
CA ALA A 365 0.31 -9.33 6.43
C ALA A 365 1.37 -9.09 7.51
N GLY A 366 1.77 -7.82 7.70
CA GLY A 366 2.68 -7.38 8.75
C GLY A 366 1.91 -6.92 9.99
N ASN A 367 1.88 -7.74 11.03
CA ASN A 367 1.32 -7.44 12.33
C ASN A 367 2.35 -6.62 13.14
N GLN A 368 2.09 -5.31 13.26
CA GLN A 368 3.06 -4.31 13.69
C GLN A 368 3.54 -4.50 15.12
N THR A 369 2.68 -5.00 16.00
CA THR A 369 2.79 -4.83 17.44
C THR A 369 2.85 -6.17 18.14
N ALA A 370 3.80 -6.31 19.08
CA ALA A 370 3.74 -7.38 20.07
C ALA A 370 2.71 -7.01 21.16
N LEU A 371 1.77 -7.89 21.42
CA LEU A 371 0.86 -7.76 22.56
C LEU A 371 1.55 -8.17 23.86
N SER A 372 1.11 -7.56 24.95
CA SER A 372 1.73 -7.73 26.27
C SER A 372 1.65 -9.17 26.82
N ALA A 373 2.29 -9.38 27.96
CA ALA A 373 2.57 -10.66 28.60
C ALA A 373 1.38 -11.64 28.77
N LEU A 374 0.13 -11.17 28.72
CA LEU A 374 -1.04 -12.05 28.87
C LEU A 374 -1.34 -12.89 27.63
N GLN A 375 -1.03 -12.40 26.42
CA GLN A 375 -1.34 -13.10 25.17
C GLN A 375 -0.11 -13.63 24.43
N LYS A 376 1.11 -13.19 24.78
CA LYS A 376 2.39 -13.63 24.17
C LYS A 376 2.38 -13.64 22.63
N VAL A 377 1.73 -12.64 22.02
CA VAL A 377 1.67 -12.52 20.55
C VAL A 377 2.81 -11.60 20.11
N SER A 378 3.76 -12.15 19.37
CA SER A 378 4.85 -11.38 18.75
C SER A 378 4.35 -10.57 17.56
N ALA A 379 5.02 -9.44 17.28
CA ALA A 379 4.94 -8.86 15.93
C ALA A 379 5.37 -9.92 14.91
N ASN A 380 4.68 -10.03 13.79
CA ASN A 380 4.93 -11.13 12.87
C ASN A 380 4.54 -10.81 11.43
N LEU A 381 5.04 -11.63 10.51
CA LEU A 381 4.60 -11.71 9.13
C LEU A 381 3.71 -12.94 8.96
N ALA A 382 2.41 -12.74 8.79
CA ALA A 382 1.44 -13.81 8.58
C ALA A 382 1.25 -14.08 7.09
N VAL A 383 1.41 -15.32 6.67
CA VAL A 383 1.35 -15.76 5.27
C VAL A 383 0.05 -16.49 5.00
N PHE A 384 -0.62 -16.09 3.93
CA PHE A 384 -1.88 -16.65 3.46
C PHE A 384 -1.75 -17.11 2.01
N ARG A 385 -2.39 -18.23 1.67
CA ARG A 385 -2.71 -18.55 0.28
C ARG A 385 -3.97 -17.80 -0.14
N VAL A 386 -3.93 -17.23 -1.33
CA VAL A 386 -5.09 -16.63 -1.97
C VAL A 386 -5.77 -17.71 -2.80
N ARG A 387 -7.05 -17.96 -2.52
CA ARG A 387 -7.87 -18.93 -3.24
C ARG A 387 -8.44 -18.34 -4.53
N ASP A 388 -8.95 -19.17 -5.41
CA ASP A 388 -9.59 -18.74 -6.66
C ASP A 388 -10.86 -17.90 -6.41
N ASP A 389 -11.55 -18.12 -5.27
CA ASP A 389 -12.68 -17.32 -4.82
C ASP A 389 -12.26 -16.04 -4.07
N GLY A 390 -10.96 -15.73 -4.03
CA GLY A 390 -10.36 -14.56 -3.39
C GLY A 390 -10.16 -14.69 -1.89
N LYS A 391 -10.70 -15.70 -1.25
CA LYS A 391 -10.55 -15.91 0.20
C LYS A 391 -9.12 -16.26 0.55
N LEU A 392 -8.78 -16.04 1.81
CA LEU A 392 -7.45 -16.23 2.37
C LEU A 392 -7.44 -17.46 3.28
N ASP A 393 -6.54 -18.39 3.00
CA ASP A 393 -6.24 -19.53 3.86
C ASP A 393 -4.92 -19.26 4.59
N TYR A 394 -4.96 -19.15 5.93
CA TYR A 394 -3.76 -18.98 6.74
C TYR A 394 -2.85 -20.20 6.62
N VAL A 395 -1.55 -19.94 6.44
CA VAL A 395 -0.54 -21.00 6.32
C VAL A 395 0.36 -21.02 7.55
N ARG A 396 1.03 -19.89 7.82
CA ARG A 396 2.02 -19.77 8.92
C ARG A 396 2.34 -18.33 9.21
N LYS A 397 3.07 -18.10 10.29
CA LYS A 397 3.64 -16.78 10.60
C LYS A 397 5.12 -16.88 10.92
N TYR A 398 5.81 -15.75 10.80
CA TYR A 398 7.21 -15.57 11.14
C TYR A 398 7.31 -14.42 12.15
N ASP A 399 7.78 -14.71 13.35
CA ASP A 399 7.96 -13.70 14.39
C ASP A 399 9.05 -12.70 13.96
N VAL A 400 8.82 -11.42 14.24
CA VAL A 400 9.75 -10.33 13.96
C VAL A 400 10.18 -9.71 15.29
N ASP A 401 11.50 -9.66 15.49
CA ASP A 401 12.06 -8.95 16.65
C ASP A 401 11.85 -7.44 16.51
N THR A 402 11.08 -6.88 17.41
CA THR A 402 10.76 -5.45 17.48
C THR A 402 11.42 -4.71 18.66
N ALA A 403 12.43 -5.30 19.30
CA ALA A 403 13.15 -4.67 20.41
C ALA A 403 13.79 -3.33 20.01
N LYS A 404 14.17 -3.17 18.75
CA LYS A 404 14.79 -1.93 18.20
C LYS A 404 13.82 -1.03 17.42
N GLY A 405 12.53 -1.34 17.41
CA GLY A 405 11.50 -0.57 16.73
C GLY A 405 10.43 -1.46 16.06
N SER A 406 9.26 -0.90 15.83
CA SER A 406 8.10 -1.65 15.35
C SER A 406 8.25 -2.14 13.90
N LEU A 407 7.51 -3.20 13.57
CA LEU A 407 7.26 -3.65 12.17
C LEU A 407 6.33 -2.65 11.48
N PHE A 408 6.86 -1.49 11.11
CA PHE A 408 6.06 -0.35 10.65
C PHE A 408 5.63 -0.45 9.19
N TRP A 409 6.49 -1.04 8.35
CA TRP A 409 6.24 -1.20 6.92
C TRP A 409 6.74 -2.55 6.42
N MET A 410 5.98 -3.16 5.51
CA MET A 410 6.42 -4.27 4.67
C MET A 410 5.82 -4.16 3.28
N GLY A 411 6.49 -4.75 2.30
CA GLY A 411 6.01 -4.82 0.93
C GLY A 411 6.69 -5.94 0.14
N ILE A 412 6.03 -6.40 -0.91
CA ILE A 412 6.53 -7.41 -1.84
C ILE A 412 6.88 -6.72 -3.15
N VAL A 413 8.05 -7.03 -3.69
CA VAL A 413 8.60 -6.42 -4.90
C VAL A 413 8.94 -7.52 -5.89
N ALA A 414 8.37 -7.42 -7.10
CA ALA A 414 8.80 -8.27 -8.21
C ALA A 414 10.23 -7.93 -8.61
N LEU A 415 11.06 -8.94 -8.84
CA LEU A 415 12.42 -8.74 -9.34
C LEU A 415 12.42 -8.39 -10.83
N PRO A 416 13.47 -7.70 -11.31
CA PRO A 416 13.66 -7.36 -12.72
C PRO A 416 13.65 -8.56 -13.66
#